data_dded4e2efe775949566784de4812c2ef
#
_entry.id   dded4e2efe775949566784de4812c2ef
#
_cell.length_a   1.000
_cell.length_b   1.000
_cell.length_c   1.000
_cell.angle_alpha   90.00
_cell.angle_beta   90.00
_cell.angle_gamma   90.00
#
_symmetry.space_group_name_H-M   'P 1'
#
loop_
_entity.id
_entity.type
_entity.pdbx_description
1 polymer ?
#
loop_
_entity_poly.entity_id
_entity_poly.type
_entity_poly.pdbx_seq_one_letter_code
_entity_poly.pdbx_strand_id
1 'polypeptide(L)'
;MPPDLDLPFSSLIHRIGGKSTDVWEIHYEAKKRQQHHDDVIVLSVGEESDEYTPREIQQAGIESIESGRHHYTSVLGDDRLRHNIAVRHQSRTGQQVSTENVSVFSGAQNALFATSLCLLEHGTEVIVPELYYATYPAAVKLSGATMIPLPTDVAKGFQIDIDALEKAITPRTRAILLNSPNNPTGAVYSRTLLMQIVELCRKNRVWIISDEVYAEIAPQDFVSVSSLTGA
;
A
#
# COMPACT_ATOMS: atom_id res chain seq x y z
N MET A 1 23.78 -33.93 -10.68
CA MET A 1 22.60 -33.34 -10.07
C MET A 1 22.02 -34.37 -9.11
N PRO A 2 21.60 -34.01 -7.88
CA PRO A 2 20.82 -34.95 -7.07
C PRO A 2 19.55 -35.30 -7.81
N PRO A 3 18.97 -36.51 -7.59
CA PRO A 3 17.74 -36.88 -8.23
C PRO A 3 16.66 -35.84 -7.94
N ASP A 4 15.82 -35.53 -8.93
CA ASP A 4 14.66 -34.63 -8.80
C ASP A 4 13.80 -35.08 -7.61
N LEU A 5 14.06 -34.46 -6.47
CA LEU A 5 13.16 -34.51 -5.34
C LEU A 5 12.01 -33.57 -5.69
N ASP A 6 10.96 -34.15 -6.26
CA ASP A 6 9.70 -33.43 -6.51
C ASP A 6 8.99 -33.14 -5.17
N LEU A 7 9.59 -32.18 -4.42
CA LEU A 7 9.04 -31.74 -3.14
C LEU A 7 7.91 -30.74 -3.43
N PRO A 8 6.70 -30.98 -2.92
CA PRO A 8 5.58 -30.09 -3.18
C PRO A 8 5.77 -28.73 -2.51
N PHE A 9 5.57 -27.68 -3.28
CA PHE A 9 5.45 -26.34 -2.70
C PHE A 9 4.11 -26.17 -1.96
N SER A 10 4.07 -25.17 -1.06
CA SER A 10 2.80 -24.78 -0.44
C SER A 10 1.78 -24.38 -1.51
N SER A 11 0.51 -24.75 -1.33
CA SER A 11 -0.59 -24.28 -2.18
C SER A 11 -0.74 -22.76 -2.22
N LEU A 12 -0.10 -22.04 -1.28
CA LEU A 12 -0.08 -20.57 -1.25
C LEU A 12 0.55 -19.97 -2.50
N ILE A 13 1.54 -20.63 -3.13
CA ILE A 13 2.16 -20.11 -4.36
C ILE A 13 1.13 -19.98 -5.51
N HIS A 14 0.10 -20.80 -5.51
CA HIS A 14 -0.96 -20.74 -6.52
C HIS A 14 -1.95 -19.59 -6.28
N ARG A 15 -1.96 -18.99 -5.10
CA ARG A 15 -2.81 -17.82 -4.78
C ARG A 15 -2.23 -16.51 -5.32
N ILE A 16 -0.90 -16.43 -5.41
CA ILE A 16 -0.18 -15.22 -5.86
C ILE A 16 0.30 -15.32 -7.30
N GLY A 17 0.34 -16.51 -7.89
CA GLY A 17 0.66 -16.72 -9.31
C GLY A 17 -0.50 -16.32 -10.22
N GLY A 18 -0.21 -16.14 -11.50
CA GLY A 18 -1.17 -15.85 -12.54
C GLY A 18 -0.92 -14.53 -13.27
N LYS A 19 -1.91 -14.03 -13.99
CA LYS A 19 -1.80 -12.85 -14.89
C LYS A 19 -1.32 -11.56 -14.21
N SER A 20 -1.36 -11.46 -12.88
CA SER A 20 -0.82 -10.31 -12.16
C SER A 20 0.72 -10.24 -12.16
N THR A 21 1.41 -11.33 -12.50
CA THR A 21 2.87 -11.35 -12.69
C THR A 21 3.27 -10.82 -14.06
N ASP A 22 2.36 -10.84 -15.03
CA ASP A 22 2.59 -10.44 -16.42
C ASP A 22 2.94 -8.95 -16.55
N VAL A 23 2.53 -8.13 -15.58
CA VAL A 23 2.87 -6.69 -15.53
C VAL A 23 4.39 -6.48 -15.47
N TRP A 24 5.10 -7.31 -14.71
CA TRP A 24 6.55 -7.23 -14.61
C TRP A 24 7.26 -7.80 -15.84
N GLU A 25 6.66 -8.75 -16.55
CA GLU A 25 7.21 -9.27 -17.80
C GLU A 25 7.34 -8.18 -18.85
N ILE A 26 6.35 -7.28 -18.96
CA ILE A 26 6.40 -6.12 -19.85
C ILE A 26 7.58 -5.20 -19.50
N HIS A 27 7.80 -4.96 -18.19
CA HIS A 27 8.93 -4.16 -17.72
C HIS A 27 10.28 -4.80 -18.10
N TYR A 28 10.45 -6.09 -17.82
CA TYR A 28 11.69 -6.81 -18.14
C TYR A 28 11.95 -6.87 -19.64
N GLU A 29 10.92 -7.08 -20.44
CA GLU A 29 11.05 -7.07 -21.90
C GLU A 29 11.43 -5.67 -22.41
N ALA A 30 10.82 -4.61 -21.88
CA ALA A 30 11.18 -3.23 -22.24
C ALA A 30 12.63 -2.92 -21.87
N LYS A 31 13.09 -3.29 -20.67
CA LYS A 31 14.48 -3.14 -20.25
C LYS A 31 15.46 -3.92 -21.13
N LYS A 32 15.10 -5.14 -21.55
CA LYS A 32 15.91 -5.93 -22.46
C LYS A 32 16.03 -5.28 -23.83
N ARG A 33 14.93 -4.72 -24.36
CA ARG A 33 14.95 -3.97 -25.63
C ARG A 33 15.79 -2.71 -25.53
N GLN A 34 15.71 -1.98 -24.43
CA GLN A 34 16.47 -0.75 -24.18
C GLN A 34 18.01 -1.00 -24.25
N GLN A 35 18.47 -2.22 -23.91
CA GLN A 35 19.90 -2.56 -24.03
C GLN A 35 20.42 -2.59 -25.49
N HIS A 36 19.52 -2.68 -26.47
CA HIS A 36 19.85 -2.84 -27.89
C HIS A 36 19.26 -1.74 -28.77
N HIS A 37 18.39 -0.88 -28.22
CA HIS A 37 17.67 0.15 -28.96
C HIS A 37 17.56 1.43 -28.10
N ASP A 38 18.22 2.50 -28.55
CA ASP A 38 18.27 3.79 -27.81
C ASP A 38 16.94 4.55 -27.84
N ASP A 39 15.99 4.14 -28.69
CA ASP A 39 14.67 4.76 -28.85
C ASP A 39 13.59 4.19 -27.92
N VAL A 40 13.94 3.19 -27.10
CA VAL A 40 12.99 2.60 -26.13
C VAL A 40 12.95 3.42 -24.86
N ILE A 41 11.79 4.02 -24.59
CA ILE A 41 11.52 4.75 -23.34
C ILE A 41 10.72 3.85 -22.39
N VAL A 42 11.29 3.56 -21.22
CA VAL A 42 10.65 2.71 -20.19
C VAL A 42 9.90 3.59 -19.21
N LEU A 43 8.57 3.49 -19.19
CA LEU A 43 7.67 4.25 -18.30
C LEU A 43 6.95 3.36 -17.26
N SER A 44 7.36 2.10 -17.13
CA SER A 44 6.65 1.10 -16.32
C SER A 44 6.98 1.14 -14.82
N VAL A 45 8.05 1.81 -14.43
CA VAL A 45 8.45 1.99 -13.03
C VAL A 45 8.79 3.45 -12.80
N GLY A 46 8.14 4.07 -11.83
CA GLY A 46 8.48 5.41 -11.35
C GLY A 46 9.44 5.31 -10.17
N GLU A 47 10.56 6.01 -10.26
CA GLU A 47 11.54 6.12 -9.19
C GLU A 47 12.10 7.54 -9.14
N GLU A 48 12.73 7.90 -8.03
CA GLU A 48 13.44 9.16 -7.90
C GLU A 48 14.58 9.20 -8.93
N SER A 49 14.62 10.27 -9.73
CA SER A 49 15.60 10.42 -10.81
C SER A 49 16.91 11.09 -10.38
N ASP A 50 16.95 11.64 -9.17
CA ASP A 50 18.16 12.25 -8.63
C ASP A 50 19.26 11.19 -8.44
N GLU A 51 20.39 11.43 -9.05
CA GLU A 51 21.55 10.53 -9.01
C GLU A 51 22.11 10.35 -7.59
N TYR A 52 21.90 11.35 -6.74
CA TYR A 52 22.48 11.37 -5.40
C TYR A 52 21.40 11.55 -4.32
N THR A 53 21.48 10.72 -3.29
CA THR A 53 20.72 10.95 -2.05
C THR A 53 21.07 12.30 -1.44
N PRO A 54 20.12 13.10 -0.93
CA PRO A 54 20.40 14.37 -0.26
C PRO A 54 21.49 14.24 0.79
N ARG A 55 22.40 15.23 0.83
CA ARG A 55 23.63 15.19 1.66
C ARG A 55 23.34 14.96 3.13
N GLU A 56 22.28 15.55 3.65
CA GLU A 56 21.86 15.43 5.05
C GLU A 56 21.49 13.97 5.39
N ILE A 57 20.86 13.27 4.44
CA ILE A 57 20.47 11.87 4.60
C ILE A 57 21.71 10.97 4.53
N GLN A 58 22.63 11.25 3.60
CA GLN A 58 23.90 10.51 3.50
C GLN A 58 24.70 10.66 4.80
N GLN A 59 24.84 11.90 5.30
CA GLN A 59 25.59 12.20 6.52
C GLN A 59 24.97 11.48 7.73
N ALA A 60 23.65 11.51 7.88
CA ALA A 60 22.95 10.81 8.96
C ALA A 60 23.16 9.29 8.91
N GLY A 61 23.24 8.72 7.70
CA GLY A 61 23.56 7.30 7.49
C GLY A 61 24.99 6.96 7.94
N ILE A 62 25.96 7.78 7.53
CA ILE A 62 27.38 7.62 7.92
C ILE A 62 27.52 7.71 9.45
N GLU A 63 26.97 8.75 10.07
CA GLU A 63 26.98 8.91 11.53
C GLU A 63 26.33 7.75 12.27
N SER A 64 25.27 7.19 11.72
CA SER A 64 24.61 6.02 12.30
C SER A 64 25.54 4.80 12.33
N ILE A 65 26.30 4.57 11.26
CA ILE A 65 27.27 3.48 11.17
C ILE A 65 28.44 3.72 12.13
N GLU A 66 29.04 4.92 12.08
CA GLU A 66 30.21 5.30 12.90
C GLU A 66 29.91 5.29 14.38
N SER A 67 28.69 5.67 14.79
CA SER A 67 28.23 5.62 16.18
C SER A 67 27.79 4.25 16.67
N GLY A 68 27.97 3.19 15.87
CA GLY A 68 27.61 1.82 16.23
C GLY A 68 26.12 1.51 16.24
N ARG A 69 25.27 2.36 15.65
CA ARG A 69 23.83 2.11 15.55
C ARG A 69 23.48 1.15 14.40
N HIS A 70 24.03 -0.06 14.45
CA HIS A 70 23.82 -1.13 13.49
C HIS A 70 23.46 -2.46 14.16
N HIS A 71 22.98 -2.38 15.42
CA HIS A 71 22.51 -3.54 16.18
C HIS A 71 20.98 -3.73 16.01
N TYR A 72 20.46 -4.79 16.60
CA TYR A 72 19.02 -5.06 16.63
C TYR A 72 18.25 -3.90 17.23
N THR A 73 17.17 -3.52 16.58
CA THR A 73 16.15 -2.59 17.10
C THR A 73 15.05 -3.36 17.83
N SER A 74 14.08 -2.67 18.41
CA SER A 74 12.84 -3.32 18.84
C SER A 74 12.10 -3.95 17.67
N VAL A 75 11.26 -4.97 17.94
CA VAL A 75 10.50 -5.67 16.90
C VAL A 75 9.62 -4.72 16.08
N LEU A 76 9.13 -3.65 16.70
CA LEU A 76 8.28 -2.66 16.03
C LEU A 76 9.07 -1.59 15.26
N GLY A 77 10.40 -1.61 15.32
CA GLY A 77 11.29 -0.63 14.68
C GLY A 77 12.01 0.29 15.67
N ASP A 78 12.90 1.13 15.17
CA ASP A 78 13.66 2.11 15.96
C ASP A 78 12.72 3.10 16.67
N ASP A 79 12.89 3.26 17.98
CA ASP A 79 11.98 4.06 18.82
C ASP A 79 11.98 5.54 18.45
N ARG A 80 13.12 6.11 18.01
CA ARG A 80 13.19 7.51 17.56
C ARG A 80 12.44 7.69 16.23
N LEU A 81 12.58 6.73 15.31
CA LEU A 81 11.84 6.76 14.05
C LEU A 81 10.33 6.67 14.31
N ARG A 82 9.90 5.74 15.15
CA ARG A 82 8.50 5.56 15.54
C ARG A 82 7.93 6.81 16.20
N HIS A 83 8.70 7.43 17.10
CA HIS A 83 8.32 8.70 17.73
C HIS A 83 8.13 9.82 16.69
N ASN A 84 9.09 9.99 15.80
CA ASN A 84 9.01 11.02 14.75
C ASN A 84 7.84 10.79 13.80
N ILE A 85 7.54 9.53 13.45
CA ILE A 85 6.36 9.17 12.67
C ILE A 85 5.08 9.56 13.41
N ALA A 86 4.96 9.24 14.69
CA ALA A 86 3.80 9.59 15.50
C ALA A 86 3.59 11.12 15.57
N VAL A 87 4.65 11.89 15.86
CA VAL A 87 4.60 13.37 15.90
C VAL A 87 4.17 13.95 14.54
N ARG A 88 4.77 13.45 13.44
CA ARG A 88 4.43 13.90 12.09
C ARG A 88 2.98 13.56 11.74
N HIS A 89 2.54 12.36 12.09
CA HIS A 89 1.16 11.92 11.87
C HIS A 89 0.17 12.81 12.63
N GLN A 90 0.40 13.07 13.93
CA GLN A 90 -0.43 13.97 14.72
C GLN A 90 -0.50 15.36 14.12
N SER A 91 0.65 15.92 13.73
CA SER A 91 0.72 17.26 13.13
C SER A 91 -0.10 17.36 11.83
N ARG A 92 -0.12 16.28 11.02
CA ARG A 92 -0.81 16.27 9.74
C ARG A 92 -2.31 15.97 9.86
N THR A 93 -2.69 15.11 10.78
CA THR A 93 -4.06 14.56 10.82
C THR A 93 -4.87 15.05 12.02
N GLY A 94 -4.22 15.53 13.07
CA GLY A 94 -4.86 15.83 14.35
C GLY A 94 -5.18 14.60 15.20
N GLN A 95 -4.98 13.38 14.68
CA GLN A 95 -5.24 12.15 15.40
C GLN A 95 -4.24 11.96 16.53
N GLN A 96 -4.71 11.64 17.74
CA GLN A 96 -3.84 11.38 18.89
C GLN A 96 -3.25 9.97 18.79
N VAL A 97 -1.97 9.89 18.51
CA VAL A 97 -1.20 8.65 18.38
C VAL A 97 0.10 8.75 19.15
N SER A 98 0.62 7.63 19.61
CA SER A 98 1.92 7.51 20.27
C SER A 98 2.82 6.52 19.51
N THR A 99 4.03 6.32 20.00
CA THR A 99 4.93 5.27 19.46
C THR A 99 4.29 3.88 19.48
N GLU A 100 3.38 3.60 20.40
CA GLU A 100 2.70 2.30 20.50
C GLU A 100 1.75 2.03 19.31
N ASN A 101 1.34 3.08 18.61
CA ASN A 101 0.48 2.99 17.42
C ASN A 101 1.28 2.88 16.11
N VAL A 102 2.62 2.83 16.19
CA VAL A 102 3.49 2.84 15.02
C VAL A 102 4.33 1.57 14.96
N SER A 103 4.29 0.90 13.82
CA SER A 103 5.20 -0.19 13.45
C SER A 103 5.91 0.15 12.15
N VAL A 104 7.22 -0.11 12.10
CA VAL A 104 8.05 0.14 10.92
C VAL A 104 8.31 -1.18 10.19
N PHE A 105 8.12 -1.18 8.89
CA PHE A 105 8.32 -2.33 8.01
C PHE A 105 9.30 -2.00 6.88
N SER A 106 9.80 -3.03 6.20
CA SER A 106 10.64 -2.90 5.01
C SER A 106 9.79 -2.48 3.79
N GLY A 107 9.25 -1.26 3.85
CA GLY A 107 8.39 -0.67 2.83
C GLY A 107 6.90 -0.89 3.07
N ALA A 108 6.08 -0.04 2.42
CA ALA A 108 4.62 -0.05 2.55
C ALA A 108 3.98 -1.38 2.13
N GLN A 109 4.54 -2.05 1.12
CA GLN A 109 4.03 -3.34 0.67
C GLN A 109 4.16 -4.42 1.76
N ASN A 110 5.25 -4.42 2.52
CA ASN A 110 5.42 -5.36 3.63
C ASN A 110 4.46 -5.03 4.79
N ALA A 111 4.25 -3.74 5.06
CA ALA A 111 3.23 -3.30 6.02
C ALA A 111 1.82 -3.74 5.60
N LEU A 112 1.47 -3.59 4.32
CA LEU A 112 0.17 -4.05 3.79
C LEU A 112 0.00 -5.56 3.91
N PHE A 113 1.06 -6.33 3.59
CA PHE A 113 1.04 -7.78 3.75
C PHE A 113 0.81 -8.20 5.22
N ALA A 114 1.55 -7.61 6.17
CA ALA A 114 1.38 -7.87 7.59
C ALA A 114 -0.02 -7.48 8.08
N THR A 115 -0.52 -6.31 7.67
CA THR A 115 -1.89 -5.84 7.97
C THR A 115 -2.94 -6.81 7.42
N SER A 116 -2.75 -7.28 6.19
CA SER A 116 -3.65 -8.26 5.59
C SER A 116 -3.71 -9.56 6.39
N LEU A 117 -2.57 -10.06 6.86
CA LEU A 117 -2.54 -11.25 7.71
C LEU A 117 -3.20 -11.04 9.09
N CYS A 118 -3.16 -9.81 9.62
CA CYS A 118 -3.79 -9.48 10.90
C CYS A 118 -5.30 -9.32 10.80
N LEU A 119 -5.81 -8.78 9.70
CA LEU A 119 -7.22 -8.40 9.56
C LEU A 119 -8.05 -9.39 8.74
N LEU A 120 -7.43 -10.14 7.85
CA LEU A 120 -8.09 -10.94 6.83
C LEU A 120 -7.81 -12.42 7.01
N GLU A 121 -8.78 -13.24 6.62
CA GLU A 121 -8.70 -14.70 6.68
C GLU A 121 -9.52 -15.35 5.57
N HIS A 122 -9.41 -16.65 5.44
CA HIS A 122 -10.22 -17.41 4.49
C HIS A 122 -11.72 -17.17 4.71
N GLY A 123 -12.46 -16.90 3.63
CA GLY A 123 -13.89 -16.63 3.65
C GLY A 123 -14.26 -15.16 3.87
N THR A 124 -13.29 -14.29 4.18
CA THR A 124 -13.53 -12.84 4.24
C THR A 124 -13.33 -12.16 2.89
N GLU A 125 -13.86 -10.95 2.76
CA GLU A 125 -13.80 -10.14 1.55
C GLU A 125 -13.14 -8.79 1.82
N VAL A 126 -12.38 -8.31 0.83
CA VAL A 126 -11.79 -6.96 0.81
C VAL A 126 -12.23 -6.24 -0.44
N ILE A 127 -12.90 -5.11 -0.29
CA ILE A 127 -13.30 -4.27 -1.43
C ILE A 127 -12.11 -3.37 -1.80
N VAL A 128 -11.76 -3.35 -3.10
CA VAL A 128 -10.66 -2.56 -3.63
C VAL A 128 -11.12 -1.79 -4.86
N PRO A 129 -11.12 -0.45 -4.86
CA PRO A 129 -11.46 0.35 -6.04
C PRO A 129 -10.52 0.06 -7.21
N GLU A 130 -11.09 -0.09 -8.41
CA GLU A 130 -10.32 -0.17 -9.66
C GLU A 130 -9.94 1.26 -10.13
N LEU A 131 -8.84 1.50 -10.74
CA LEU A 131 -7.64 0.71 -10.92
C LEU A 131 -6.80 0.74 -9.64
N TYR A 132 -6.19 -0.36 -9.28
CA TYR A 132 -5.40 -0.48 -8.06
C TYR A 132 -3.95 -0.85 -8.36
N TYR A 133 -3.08 -0.68 -7.39
CA TYR A 133 -1.67 -1.05 -7.50
C TYR A 133 -1.51 -2.58 -7.72
N ALA A 134 -0.65 -2.95 -8.66
CA ALA A 134 -0.54 -4.31 -9.19
C ALA A 134 -0.26 -5.40 -8.13
N THR A 135 0.30 -5.06 -6.98
CA THR A 135 0.66 -6.01 -5.93
C THR A 135 -0.44 -6.26 -4.89
N TYR A 136 -1.51 -5.45 -4.85
CA TYR A 136 -2.60 -5.62 -3.90
C TYR A 136 -3.24 -7.00 -3.94
N PRO A 137 -3.52 -7.58 -5.15
CA PRO A 137 -4.08 -8.92 -5.20
C PRO A 137 -3.24 -9.99 -4.49
N ALA A 138 -1.91 -9.88 -4.58
CA ALA A 138 -1.02 -10.82 -3.90
C ALA A 138 -1.08 -10.66 -2.37
N ALA A 139 -1.02 -9.43 -1.86
CA ALA A 139 -1.09 -9.15 -0.42
C ALA A 139 -2.42 -9.62 0.20
N VAL A 140 -3.55 -9.39 -0.50
CA VAL A 140 -4.88 -9.82 -0.03
C VAL A 140 -5.05 -11.33 -0.13
N LYS A 141 -4.76 -11.92 -1.29
CA LYS A 141 -5.01 -13.36 -1.53
C LYS A 141 -4.14 -14.28 -0.67
N LEU A 142 -2.94 -13.83 -0.25
CA LEU A 142 -2.10 -14.62 0.66
C LEU A 142 -2.77 -14.90 2.00
N SER A 143 -3.59 -13.98 2.53
CA SER A 143 -4.38 -14.22 3.74
C SER A 143 -5.50 -15.25 3.55
N GLY A 144 -5.84 -15.59 2.31
CA GLY A 144 -6.98 -16.42 1.95
C GLY A 144 -8.29 -15.67 1.73
N ALA A 145 -8.28 -14.35 1.90
CA ALA A 145 -9.44 -13.50 1.62
C ALA A 145 -9.70 -13.36 0.11
N THR A 146 -10.93 -13.03 -0.23
CA THR A 146 -11.35 -12.72 -1.60
C THR A 146 -11.28 -11.22 -1.82
N MET A 147 -10.57 -10.79 -2.85
CA MET A 147 -10.57 -9.40 -3.29
C MET A 147 -11.79 -9.14 -4.17
N ILE A 148 -12.59 -8.15 -3.81
CA ILE A 148 -13.77 -7.70 -4.54
C ILE A 148 -13.41 -6.38 -5.24
N PRO A 149 -13.17 -6.36 -6.54
CA PRO A 149 -12.91 -5.13 -7.26
C PRO A 149 -14.17 -4.27 -7.31
N LEU A 150 -14.03 -2.97 -7.01
CA LEU A 150 -15.09 -1.99 -7.12
C LEU A 150 -14.84 -1.13 -8.35
N PRO A 151 -15.66 -1.23 -9.40
CA PRO A 151 -15.46 -0.46 -10.61
C PRO A 151 -15.45 1.04 -10.37
N THR A 152 -14.52 1.76 -11.02
CA THR A 152 -14.46 3.22 -11.06
C THR A 152 -14.52 3.70 -12.51
N ASP A 153 -14.91 4.97 -12.70
CA ASP A 153 -15.14 5.54 -14.02
C ASP A 153 -14.14 6.68 -14.30
N VAL A 154 -13.42 6.58 -15.42
CA VAL A 154 -12.48 7.61 -15.87
C VAL A 154 -13.20 8.96 -16.10
N ALA A 155 -14.43 8.94 -16.61
CA ALA A 155 -15.21 10.16 -16.82
C ALA A 155 -15.59 10.88 -15.51
N LYS A 156 -15.53 10.15 -14.38
CA LYS A 156 -15.75 10.68 -13.02
C LYS A 156 -14.44 10.87 -12.26
N GLY A 157 -13.28 10.89 -12.95
CA GLY A 157 -11.96 11.03 -12.33
C GLY A 157 -11.60 9.89 -11.37
N PHE A 158 -12.08 8.68 -11.65
CA PHE A 158 -11.86 7.48 -10.82
C PHE A 158 -12.35 7.62 -9.37
N GLN A 159 -13.30 8.52 -9.11
CA GLN A 159 -13.91 8.61 -7.78
C GLN A 159 -14.80 7.40 -7.50
N ILE A 160 -14.83 7.00 -6.23
CA ILE A 160 -15.66 5.88 -5.77
C ILE A 160 -17.13 6.30 -5.80
N ASP A 161 -17.97 5.48 -6.41
CA ASP A 161 -19.42 5.61 -6.32
C ASP A 161 -19.89 5.01 -4.98
N ILE A 162 -20.44 5.86 -4.10
CA ILE A 162 -20.82 5.44 -2.74
C ILE A 162 -21.96 4.43 -2.73
N ASP A 163 -22.90 4.53 -3.68
CA ASP A 163 -24.02 3.60 -3.78
C ASP A 163 -23.53 2.21 -4.27
N ALA A 164 -22.56 2.21 -5.18
CA ALA A 164 -21.93 0.98 -5.62
C ALA A 164 -21.11 0.33 -4.48
N LEU A 165 -20.41 1.15 -3.68
CA LEU A 165 -19.69 0.67 -2.52
C LEU A 165 -20.63 0.07 -1.47
N GLU A 166 -21.76 0.74 -1.15
CA GLU A 166 -22.72 0.22 -0.18
C GLU A 166 -23.30 -1.13 -0.63
N LYS A 167 -23.59 -1.28 -1.92
CA LYS A 167 -24.09 -2.55 -2.50
C LYS A 167 -23.04 -3.65 -2.51
N ALA A 168 -21.75 -3.31 -2.57
CA ALA A 168 -20.65 -4.28 -2.56
C ALA A 168 -20.36 -4.83 -1.16
N ILE A 169 -20.78 -4.13 -0.10
CA ILE A 169 -20.58 -4.59 1.28
C ILE A 169 -21.50 -5.78 1.57
N THR A 170 -20.90 -6.87 2.03
CA THR A 170 -21.59 -8.10 2.47
C THR A 170 -21.26 -8.41 3.93
N PRO A 171 -21.93 -9.37 4.57
CA PRO A 171 -21.53 -9.84 5.90
C PRO A 171 -20.10 -10.42 5.97
N ARG A 172 -19.49 -10.76 4.83
CA ARG A 172 -18.12 -11.23 4.73
C ARG A 172 -17.10 -10.11 4.54
N THR A 173 -17.54 -8.90 4.20
CA THR A 173 -16.65 -7.75 3.99
C THR A 173 -15.95 -7.40 5.28
N ARG A 174 -14.63 -7.56 5.29
CA ARG A 174 -13.78 -7.29 6.45
C ARG A 174 -13.10 -5.93 6.35
N ALA A 175 -12.69 -5.55 5.14
CA ALA A 175 -11.97 -4.30 4.92
C ALA A 175 -12.30 -3.66 3.56
N ILE A 176 -12.05 -2.36 3.48
CA ILE A 176 -11.90 -1.61 2.22
C ILE A 176 -10.44 -1.17 2.16
N LEU A 177 -9.75 -1.44 1.05
CA LEU A 177 -8.40 -0.97 0.79
C LEU A 177 -8.45 0.23 -0.15
N LEU A 178 -8.11 1.39 0.36
CA LEU A 178 -8.05 2.66 -0.36
C LEU A 178 -6.60 3.02 -0.67
N ASN A 179 -6.36 3.61 -1.83
CA ASN A 179 -5.09 4.25 -2.16
C ASN A 179 -5.37 5.66 -2.68
N SER A 180 -4.90 6.67 -1.93
CA SER A 180 -5.08 8.08 -2.28
C SER A 180 -3.89 8.90 -1.76
N PRO A 181 -3.17 9.62 -2.63
CA PRO A 181 -3.28 9.61 -4.10
C PRO A 181 -3.06 8.21 -4.69
N ASN A 182 -3.83 7.90 -5.74
CA ASN A 182 -3.88 6.54 -6.29
C ASN A 182 -2.77 6.28 -7.32
N ASN A 183 -2.17 5.11 -7.25
CA ASN A 183 -1.39 4.53 -8.33
C ASN A 183 -2.21 3.40 -8.98
N PRO A 184 -2.56 3.49 -10.31
CA PRO A 184 -1.89 4.30 -11.33
C PRO A 184 -2.64 5.59 -11.75
N THR A 185 -3.84 5.89 -11.24
CA THR A 185 -4.72 6.91 -11.83
C THR A 185 -4.36 8.35 -11.44
N GLY A 186 -3.60 8.54 -10.37
CA GLY A 186 -3.37 9.86 -9.76
C GLY A 186 -4.59 10.44 -9.04
N ALA A 187 -5.70 9.69 -8.94
CA ALA A 187 -6.92 10.17 -8.30
C ALA A 187 -6.69 10.46 -6.81
N VAL A 188 -7.22 11.60 -6.37
CA VAL A 188 -7.28 11.99 -4.96
C VAL A 188 -8.75 12.02 -4.56
N TYR A 189 -9.10 11.33 -3.49
CA TYR A 189 -10.49 11.29 -3.02
C TYR A 189 -10.82 12.56 -2.24
N SER A 190 -11.97 13.15 -2.55
CA SER A 190 -12.42 14.37 -1.88
C SER A 190 -12.76 14.11 -0.40
N ARG A 191 -12.63 15.16 0.44
CA ARG A 191 -13.03 15.08 1.86
C ARG A 191 -14.44 14.57 2.05
N THR A 192 -15.38 15.06 1.24
CA THR A 192 -16.79 14.66 1.31
C THR A 192 -16.97 13.16 1.04
N LEU A 193 -16.32 12.64 -0.01
CA LEU A 193 -16.36 11.22 -0.34
C LEU A 193 -15.74 10.36 0.77
N LEU A 194 -14.58 10.77 1.28
CA LEU A 194 -13.93 10.04 2.38
C LEU A 194 -14.78 10.01 3.64
N MET A 195 -15.48 11.10 3.98
CA MET A 195 -16.42 11.12 5.10
C MET A 195 -17.57 10.13 4.91
N GLN A 196 -18.13 10.04 3.71
CA GLN A 196 -19.18 9.06 3.38
C GLN A 196 -18.66 7.61 3.52
N ILE A 197 -17.45 7.35 3.03
CA ILE A 197 -16.80 6.03 3.16
C ILE A 197 -16.58 5.68 4.64
N VAL A 198 -16.03 6.60 5.43
CA VAL A 198 -15.80 6.39 6.87
C VAL A 198 -17.10 6.05 7.60
N GLU A 199 -18.17 6.80 7.34
CA GLU A 199 -19.48 6.56 7.97
C GLU A 199 -20.07 5.21 7.55
N LEU A 200 -19.97 4.87 6.26
CA LEU A 200 -20.43 3.58 5.74
C LEU A 200 -19.67 2.41 6.37
N CYS A 201 -18.35 2.54 6.49
CA CYS A 201 -17.50 1.53 7.13
C CYS A 201 -17.81 1.37 8.62
N ARG A 202 -18.03 2.48 9.34
CA ARG A 202 -18.41 2.48 10.76
C ARG A 202 -19.75 1.77 10.98
N LYS A 203 -20.77 2.11 10.17
CA LYS A 203 -22.10 1.48 10.21
C LYS A 203 -22.01 -0.04 10.02
N ASN A 204 -21.16 -0.50 9.13
CA ASN A 204 -21.03 -1.91 8.77
C ASN A 204 -19.90 -2.66 9.52
N ARG A 205 -19.16 -1.99 10.41
CA ARG A 205 -18.01 -2.54 11.13
C ARG A 205 -16.91 -3.10 10.20
N VAL A 206 -16.62 -2.36 9.15
CA VAL A 206 -15.63 -2.68 8.13
C VAL A 206 -14.36 -1.85 8.38
N TRP A 207 -13.20 -2.47 8.35
CA TRP A 207 -11.91 -1.77 8.45
C TRP A 207 -11.63 -0.91 7.21
N ILE A 208 -10.96 0.20 7.40
CA ILE A 208 -10.35 0.95 6.30
C ILE A 208 -8.84 0.75 6.37
N ILE A 209 -8.26 0.18 5.34
CA ILE A 209 -6.82 0.15 5.10
C ILE A 209 -6.54 1.28 4.12
N SER A 210 -5.85 2.33 4.58
CA SER A 210 -5.53 3.50 3.75
C SER A 210 -4.06 3.49 3.38
N ASP A 211 -3.78 3.24 2.10
CA ASP A 211 -2.45 3.39 1.53
C ASP A 211 -2.27 4.84 1.08
N GLU A 212 -1.50 5.58 1.84
CA GLU A 212 -1.21 7.00 1.64
C GLU A 212 0.28 7.24 1.31
N VAL A 213 0.91 6.29 0.64
CA VAL A 213 2.35 6.33 0.31
C VAL A 213 2.76 7.61 -0.44
N TYR A 214 1.84 8.20 -1.21
CA TYR A 214 2.06 9.44 -1.96
C TYR A 214 1.61 10.71 -1.21
N ALA A 215 1.24 10.62 0.06
CA ALA A 215 0.72 11.76 0.83
C ALA A 215 1.67 12.97 0.89
N GLU A 216 2.99 12.75 0.84
CA GLU A 216 3.97 13.83 0.93
C GLU A 216 4.14 14.65 -0.36
N ILE A 217 3.76 14.07 -1.49
CA ILE A 217 3.77 14.72 -2.82
C ILE A 217 2.36 15.00 -3.32
N ALA A 218 1.36 14.82 -2.45
CA ALA A 218 -0.04 15.02 -2.78
C ALA A 218 -0.37 16.51 -3.03
N PRO A 219 -1.43 16.81 -3.81
CA PRO A 219 -1.99 18.16 -3.91
C PRO A 219 -2.38 18.73 -2.54
N GLN A 220 -2.49 20.07 -2.45
CA GLN A 220 -2.79 20.77 -1.19
C GLN A 220 -4.17 20.42 -0.59
N ASP A 221 -5.08 19.94 -1.39
CA ASP A 221 -6.43 19.51 -0.98
C ASP A 221 -6.50 18.04 -0.55
N PHE A 222 -5.38 17.33 -0.55
CA PHE A 222 -5.31 15.96 -0.03
C PHE A 222 -5.73 15.89 1.44
N VAL A 223 -6.56 14.90 1.74
CA VAL A 223 -7.05 14.62 3.10
C VAL A 223 -6.72 13.18 3.48
N SER A 224 -5.96 13.01 4.56
CA SER A 224 -5.74 11.68 5.14
C SER A 224 -7.04 11.13 5.75
N VAL A 225 -7.33 9.85 5.51
CA VAL A 225 -8.50 9.17 6.10
C VAL A 225 -8.48 9.25 7.62
N SER A 226 -7.30 9.13 8.22
CA SER A 226 -7.12 9.18 9.68
C SER A 226 -7.52 10.52 10.30
N SER A 227 -7.51 11.63 9.53
CA SER A 227 -8.03 12.93 10.01
C SER A 227 -9.57 12.98 10.14
N LEU A 228 -10.27 11.98 9.64
CA LEU A 228 -11.74 11.93 9.59
C LEU A 228 -12.33 10.88 10.54
N THR A 229 -11.51 9.97 11.07
CA THR A 229 -12.02 8.82 11.84
C THR A 229 -12.36 9.17 13.28
N GLY A 230 -11.94 10.34 13.76
CA GLY A 230 -12.08 10.74 15.18
C GLY A 230 -11.33 9.74 16.08
N ALA A 231 -10.55 10.21 17.02
CA ALA A 231 -9.89 9.34 17.97
C ALA A 231 -10.87 8.56 18.81
#